data_bca0b84b8e0b19d306b064f913ea21c7
#
_entry.id   bca0b84b8e0b19d306b064f913ea21c7
#
_cell.length_a   1.000
_cell.length_b   1.000
_cell.length_c   1.000
_cell.angle_alpha   90.00
_cell.angle_beta   90.00
_cell.angle_gamma   90.00
#
_symmetry.space_group_name_H-M   'P 1'
#
loop_
_entity.id
_entity.type
_entity.pdbx_description
1 polymer ?
#
loop_
_entity_poly.entity_id
_entity_poly.type
_entity_poly.pdbx_seq_one_letter_code
_entity_poly.pdbx_strand_id
1 'polypeptide(L)'
;LRDKITNSKDLKNYSEELKSIEKEITFFHAKIVDEMIKSHSKFEIDIVGFHGQTIFHNAEEKITVQLGDGKLLSQLTKKKVVYDFRHNDLKNGGQGAPLTPIFHQNLVRNIDLEWWPVVALNIGGISNATSISRLYPMDVEDDVDLKRYGKDYKLFAEDIGPGNCLIDE
;
A
#
# COMPACT_ATOMS: atom_id res chain seq x y z
N LEU A 1 -18.73 5.57 -9.34
CA LEU A 1 -18.20 4.41 -10.06
C LEU A 1 -17.79 3.30 -9.10
N ARG A 2 -17.16 3.64 -7.98
CA ARG A 2 -16.72 2.64 -6.97
C ARG A 2 -17.89 1.73 -6.55
N ASP A 3 -19.06 2.28 -6.29
CA ASP A 3 -20.25 1.53 -5.87
C ASP A 3 -20.83 0.61 -6.95
N LYS A 4 -20.41 0.81 -8.20
CA LYS A 4 -20.82 -0.03 -9.34
C LYS A 4 -19.87 -1.20 -9.60
N ILE A 5 -18.69 -1.20 -9.00
CA ILE A 5 -17.69 -2.26 -9.14
C ILE A 5 -17.77 -3.16 -7.92
N THR A 6 -18.61 -4.17 -7.97
CA THR A 6 -18.86 -5.10 -6.86
C THR A 6 -18.19 -6.47 -7.06
N ASN A 7 -17.84 -6.79 -8.31
CA ASN A 7 -17.19 -8.05 -8.67
C ASN A 7 -16.24 -7.87 -9.86
N SER A 8 -15.43 -8.88 -10.15
CA SER A 8 -14.43 -8.83 -11.21
C SER A 8 -14.99 -8.67 -12.63
N LYS A 9 -16.25 -9.06 -12.87
CA LYS A 9 -16.90 -8.90 -14.18
C LYS A 9 -17.22 -7.44 -14.46
N ASP A 10 -17.52 -6.66 -13.41
CA ASP A 10 -17.83 -5.24 -13.56
C ASP A 10 -16.63 -4.45 -14.09
N LEU A 11 -15.40 -4.88 -13.79
CA LEU A 11 -14.18 -4.28 -14.32
C LEU A 11 -14.16 -4.27 -15.87
N LYS A 12 -14.72 -5.31 -16.49
CA LYS A 12 -14.82 -5.38 -17.95
C LYS A 12 -15.94 -4.49 -18.48
N ASN A 13 -17.08 -4.47 -17.78
CA ASN A 13 -18.26 -3.71 -18.19
C ASN A 13 -17.98 -2.20 -18.19
N TYR A 14 -17.15 -1.72 -17.26
CA TYR A 14 -16.80 -0.30 -17.11
C TYR A 14 -15.39 0.04 -17.61
N SER A 15 -14.79 -0.80 -18.45
CA SER A 15 -13.37 -0.68 -18.84
C SER A 15 -13.02 0.67 -19.48
N GLU A 16 -13.88 1.24 -20.33
CA GLU A 16 -13.61 2.53 -20.98
C GLU A 16 -13.75 3.70 -20.00
N GLU A 17 -14.73 3.64 -19.12
CA GLU A 17 -14.91 4.66 -18.07
C GLU A 17 -13.74 4.63 -17.09
N LEU A 18 -13.29 3.41 -16.70
CA LEU A 18 -12.12 3.23 -15.85
C LEU A 18 -10.85 3.79 -16.47
N LYS A 19 -10.62 3.56 -17.77
CA LYS A 19 -9.46 4.12 -18.48
C LYS A 19 -9.48 5.66 -18.54
N SER A 20 -10.67 6.24 -18.70
CA SER A 20 -10.82 7.70 -18.69
C SER A 20 -10.43 8.27 -17.34
N ILE A 21 -11.00 7.72 -16.26
CA ILE A 21 -10.73 8.15 -14.89
C ILE A 21 -9.26 7.89 -14.51
N GLU A 22 -8.68 6.78 -14.95
CA GLU A 22 -7.26 6.50 -14.72
C GLU A 22 -6.36 7.61 -15.28
N LYS A 23 -6.65 8.08 -16.49
CA LYS A 23 -5.92 9.22 -17.08
C LYS A 23 -6.11 10.50 -16.27
N GLU A 24 -7.33 10.81 -15.87
CA GLU A 24 -7.63 12.00 -15.05
C GLU A 24 -6.86 11.96 -13.72
N ILE A 25 -6.91 10.83 -13.01
CA ILE A 25 -6.14 10.60 -11.79
C ILE A 25 -4.64 10.81 -12.04
N THR A 26 -4.13 10.26 -13.13
CA THR A 26 -2.71 10.36 -13.46
C THR A 26 -2.29 11.80 -13.76
N PHE A 27 -3.07 12.54 -14.55
CA PHE A 27 -2.80 13.95 -14.85
C PHE A 27 -2.87 14.82 -13.59
N PHE A 28 -3.86 14.57 -12.73
CA PHE A 28 -3.97 15.27 -11.45
C PHE A 28 -2.72 15.05 -10.59
N HIS A 29 -2.28 13.80 -10.44
CA HIS A 29 -1.07 13.49 -9.68
C HIS A 29 0.18 14.09 -10.32
N ALA A 30 0.31 14.08 -11.63
CA ALA A 30 1.44 14.71 -12.33
C ALA A 30 1.54 16.21 -12.01
N LYS A 31 0.41 16.91 -12.02
CA LYS A 31 0.33 18.32 -11.65
C LYS A 31 0.79 18.55 -10.21
N ILE A 32 0.27 17.75 -9.26
CA ILE A 32 0.66 17.88 -7.85
C ILE A 32 2.14 17.57 -7.64
N VAL A 33 2.69 16.54 -8.29
CA VAL A 33 4.12 16.21 -8.21
C VAL A 33 4.98 17.38 -8.72
N ASP A 34 4.61 17.97 -9.84
CA ASP A 34 5.33 19.13 -10.40
C ASP A 34 5.27 20.35 -9.45
N GLU A 35 4.12 20.61 -8.86
CA GLU A 35 3.94 21.69 -7.87
C GLU A 35 4.79 21.43 -6.61
N MET A 36 4.82 20.20 -6.12
CA MET A 36 5.64 19.82 -4.97
C MET A 36 7.13 19.95 -5.26
N ILE A 37 7.60 19.51 -6.42
CA ILE A 37 9.01 19.64 -6.83
C ILE A 37 9.40 21.13 -6.89
N LYS A 38 8.55 21.98 -7.44
CA LYS A 38 8.80 23.44 -7.54
C LYS A 38 8.83 24.10 -6.17
N SER A 39 7.89 23.76 -5.30
CA SER A 39 7.80 24.35 -3.95
C SER A 39 8.91 23.86 -3.03
N HIS A 40 9.49 22.70 -3.29
CA HIS A 40 10.57 22.11 -2.50
C HIS A 40 11.89 22.01 -3.27
N SER A 41 12.21 23.03 -4.06
CA SER A 41 13.38 23.07 -4.94
C SER A 41 14.75 22.88 -4.25
N LYS A 42 14.79 22.93 -2.93
CA LYS A 42 15.98 22.63 -2.12
C LYS A 42 16.31 21.14 -2.07
N PHE A 43 15.35 20.28 -2.41
CA PHE A 43 15.51 18.83 -2.39
C PHE A 43 15.57 18.29 -3.81
N GLU A 44 16.53 17.42 -4.06
CA GLU A 44 16.53 16.61 -5.28
C GLU A 44 15.60 15.41 -5.10
N ILE A 45 14.58 15.33 -5.94
CA ILE A 45 13.63 14.22 -5.92
C ILE A 45 14.05 13.19 -6.96
N ASP A 46 14.47 12.01 -6.52
CA ASP A 46 14.94 10.93 -7.39
C ASP A 46 13.83 10.01 -7.85
N ILE A 47 12.83 9.79 -6.99
CA ILE A 47 11.82 8.75 -7.17
C ILE A 47 10.47 9.19 -6.61
N VAL A 48 9.41 8.76 -7.28
CA VAL A 48 8.01 8.95 -6.84
C VAL A 48 7.39 7.57 -6.59
N GLY A 49 6.84 7.35 -5.41
CA GLY A 49 5.98 6.21 -5.12
C GLY A 49 4.54 6.55 -5.51
N PHE A 50 3.94 5.75 -6.39
CA PHE A 50 2.59 5.97 -6.88
C PHE A 50 1.71 4.74 -6.69
N HIS A 51 0.85 4.78 -5.68
CA HIS A 51 -0.07 3.66 -5.39
C HIS A 51 -1.29 3.65 -6.32
N GLY A 52 -1.72 4.82 -6.79
CA GLY A 52 -3.01 4.96 -7.47
C GLY A 52 -4.20 4.84 -6.51
N GLN A 53 -5.41 4.78 -7.07
CA GLN A 53 -6.66 4.66 -6.32
C GLN A 53 -7.23 3.25 -6.45
N THR A 54 -7.29 2.51 -5.34
CA THR A 54 -7.88 1.17 -5.33
C THR A 54 -9.39 1.26 -5.56
N ILE A 55 -9.87 0.55 -6.56
CA ILE A 55 -11.29 0.42 -6.89
C ILE A 55 -11.82 -1.00 -6.71
N PHE A 56 -10.95 -1.99 -6.80
CA PHE A 56 -11.29 -3.39 -6.59
C PHE A 56 -10.11 -4.15 -5.99
N HIS A 57 -10.40 -5.03 -5.05
CA HIS A 57 -9.42 -5.93 -4.46
C HIS A 57 -10.09 -7.22 -3.99
N ASN A 58 -9.63 -8.33 -4.51
CA ASN A 58 -10.06 -9.66 -4.11
C ASN A 58 -8.84 -10.60 -4.11
N ALA A 59 -8.37 -10.94 -2.92
CA ALA A 59 -7.18 -11.78 -2.75
C ALA A 59 -7.42 -13.24 -3.19
N GLU A 60 -8.64 -13.75 -3.02
CA GLU A 60 -9.00 -15.12 -3.42
C GLU A 60 -8.96 -15.27 -4.94
N GLU A 61 -9.50 -14.30 -5.67
CA GLU A 61 -9.43 -14.25 -7.13
C GLU A 61 -8.06 -13.80 -7.65
N LYS A 62 -7.16 -13.36 -6.78
CA LYS A 62 -5.85 -12.74 -7.09
C LYS A 62 -5.99 -11.53 -8.02
N ILE A 63 -7.05 -10.76 -7.85
CA ILE A 63 -7.34 -9.59 -8.63
C ILE A 63 -7.27 -8.35 -7.74
N THR A 64 -6.51 -7.37 -8.20
CA THR A 64 -6.48 -6.04 -7.58
C THR A 64 -6.37 -4.99 -8.67
N VAL A 65 -7.09 -3.89 -8.53
CA VAL A 65 -7.07 -2.80 -9.50
C VAL A 65 -6.92 -1.47 -8.78
N GLN A 66 -5.82 -0.82 -9.05
CA GLN A 66 -5.53 0.55 -8.65
C GLN A 66 -5.50 1.41 -9.91
N LEU A 67 -6.39 2.41 -9.99
CA LEU A 67 -6.38 3.37 -11.09
C LEU A 67 -5.19 4.32 -10.94
N GLY A 68 -4.44 4.42 -12.01
CA GLY A 68 -3.27 5.28 -12.11
C GLY A 68 -2.17 4.66 -12.99
N ASP A 69 -1.84 5.33 -14.08
CA ASP A 69 -0.80 4.90 -15.00
C ASP A 69 0.57 5.44 -14.55
N GLY A 70 1.35 4.58 -13.90
CA GLY A 70 2.69 4.94 -13.43
C GLY A 70 3.68 5.24 -14.56
N LYS A 71 3.50 4.64 -15.75
CA LYS A 71 4.33 4.95 -16.92
C LYS A 71 4.05 6.35 -17.45
N LEU A 72 2.76 6.69 -17.59
CA LEU A 72 2.34 8.02 -17.99
C LEU A 72 2.80 9.06 -16.97
N LEU A 73 2.65 8.79 -15.67
CA LEU A 73 3.13 9.68 -14.62
C LEU A 73 4.64 9.93 -14.73
N SER A 74 5.44 8.88 -14.97
CA SER A 74 6.88 9.01 -15.18
C SER A 74 7.22 9.85 -16.42
N GLN A 75 6.47 9.68 -17.50
CA GLN A 75 6.65 10.48 -18.72
C GLN A 75 6.33 11.97 -18.51
N LEU A 76 5.27 12.26 -17.77
CA LEU A 76 4.84 13.64 -17.51
C LEU A 76 5.80 14.35 -16.55
N THR A 77 6.19 13.72 -15.46
CA THR A 77 7.01 14.32 -14.41
C THR A 77 8.52 14.25 -14.67
N LYS A 78 8.96 13.44 -15.64
CA LYS A 78 10.35 13.11 -15.91
C LYS A 78 11.09 12.51 -14.70
N LYS A 79 10.35 11.88 -13.80
CA LYS A 79 10.88 11.21 -12.60
C LYS A 79 10.72 9.70 -12.71
N LYS A 80 11.57 8.95 -12.01
CA LYS A 80 11.36 7.52 -11.81
C LYS A 80 10.10 7.31 -10.97
N VAL A 81 9.21 6.42 -11.39
CA VAL A 81 7.98 6.10 -10.67
C VAL A 81 7.98 4.62 -10.30
N VAL A 82 7.79 4.34 -9.01
CA VAL A 82 7.51 3.00 -8.51
C VAL A 82 6.01 2.89 -8.29
N TYR A 83 5.40 1.89 -8.88
CA TYR A 83 3.96 1.67 -8.86
C TYR A 83 3.63 0.18 -8.88
N ASP A 84 2.34 -0.17 -8.81
CA ASP A 84 1.88 -1.56 -8.84
C ASP A 84 2.43 -2.41 -7.68
N PHE A 85 2.24 -1.94 -6.46
CA PHE A 85 2.79 -2.58 -5.26
C PHE A 85 2.15 -3.93 -4.90
N ARG A 86 0.91 -4.21 -5.37
CA ARG A 86 0.08 -5.31 -4.88
C ARG A 86 0.12 -6.56 -5.73
N HIS A 87 0.26 -6.45 -7.05
CA HIS A 87 0.18 -7.61 -7.96
C HIS A 87 1.25 -8.65 -7.71
N ASN A 88 2.47 -8.24 -7.40
CA ASN A 88 3.56 -9.18 -7.17
C ASN A 88 3.32 -10.01 -5.89
N ASP A 89 2.77 -9.43 -4.84
CA ASP A 89 2.43 -10.13 -3.61
C ASP A 89 1.31 -11.15 -3.86
N LEU A 90 0.22 -10.74 -4.53
CA LEU A 90 -0.87 -11.64 -4.92
C LEU A 90 -0.38 -12.81 -5.80
N LYS A 91 0.50 -12.52 -6.75
CA LYS A 91 1.07 -13.54 -7.65
C LYS A 91 1.86 -14.59 -6.88
N ASN A 92 2.54 -14.19 -5.81
CA ASN A 92 3.35 -15.08 -4.97
C ASN A 92 2.59 -15.68 -3.78
N GLY A 93 1.25 -15.57 -3.78
CA GLY A 93 0.38 -16.20 -2.77
C GLY A 93 0.12 -15.35 -1.53
N GLY A 94 0.55 -14.08 -1.54
CA GLY A 94 0.15 -13.10 -0.53
C GLY A 94 -1.27 -12.58 -0.77
N GLN A 95 -1.72 -11.73 0.14
CA GLN A 95 -3.06 -11.13 0.10
C GLN A 95 -3.10 -9.77 -0.64
N GLY A 96 -1.93 -9.20 -0.98
CA GLY A 96 -1.82 -7.88 -1.60
C GLY A 96 -2.13 -6.70 -0.66
N ALA A 97 -2.58 -6.96 0.54
CA ALA A 97 -2.86 -6.00 1.61
C ALA A 97 -2.94 -6.72 2.97
N PRO A 98 -2.51 -6.08 4.08
CA PRO A 98 -1.74 -4.84 4.11
C PRO A 98 -0.27 -5.05 3.71
N LEU A 99 0.37 -4.05 3.07
CA LEU A 99 1.80 -4.09 2.69
C LEU A 99 2.71 -3.24 3.59
N THR A 100 2.12 -2.35 4.37
CA THR A 100 2.83 -1.44 5.30
C THR A 100 3.50 -2.11 6.51
N PRO A 101 3.13 -3.31 6.96
CA PRO A 101 3.73 -3.94 8.14
C PRO A 101 5.25 -4.05 8.09
N ILE A 102 5.82 -4.38 6.92
CA ILE A 102 7.29 -4.46 6.75
C ILE A 102 7.94 -3.08 6.94
N PHE A 103 7.27 -2.02 6.49
CA PHE A 103 7.74 -0.65 6.70
C PHE A 103 7.64 -0.26 8.18
N HIS A 104 6.54 -0.59 8.86
CA HIS A 104 6.38 -0.37 10.30
C HIS A 104 7.49 -1.07 11.10
N GLN A 105 7.84 -2.30 10.73
CA GLN A 105 8.94 -3.03 11.35
C GLN A 105 10.28 -2.28 11.18
N ASN A 106 10.56 -1.77 9.98
CA ASN A 106 11.79 -1.02 9.74
C ASN A 106 11.84 0.31 10.50
N LEU A 107 10.71 0.99 10.65
CA LEU A 107 10.62 2.19 11.48
C LEU A 107 10.98 1.88 12.93
N VAL A 108 10.37 0.84 13.48
CA VAL A 108 10.57 0.43 14.89
C VAL A 108 12.00 -0.03 15.16
N ARG A 109 12.67 -0.67 14.20
CA ARG A 109 14.08 -1.07 14.33
C ARG A 109 15.05 0.10 14.58
N ASN A 110 14.68 1.27 14.07
CA ASN A 110 15.52 2.47 14.16
C ASN A 110 15.15 3.38 15.34
N ILE A 111 14.20 2.96 16.17
CA ILE A 111 13.76 3.69 17.36
C ILE A 111 14.14 2.87 18.58
N ASP A 112 14.85 3.47 19.52
CA ASP A 112 15.13 2.83 20.80
C ASP A 112 13.88 2.88 21.68
N LEU A 113 13.18 1.75 21.74
CA LEU A 113 11.93 1.60 22.47
C LEU A 113 12.15 0.72 23.71
N GLU A 114 11.75 1.24 24.84
CA GLU A 114 11.84 0.53 26.12
C GLU A 114 10.75 -0.55 26.25
N TRP A 115 9.61 -0.37 25.56
CA TRP A 115 8.41 -1.20 25.73
C TRP A 115 8.10 -2.01 24.47
N TRP A 116 7.82 -3.29 24.68
CA TRP A 116 7.44 -4.25 23.65
C TRP A 116 6.22 -5.08 24.12
N PRO A 117 5.31 -5.52 23.27
CA PRO A 117 5.24 -5.26 21.80
C PRO A 117 4.85 -3.83 21.46
N VAL A 118 5.17 -3.43 20.22
CA VAL A 118 4.74 -2.16 19.65
C VAL A 118 3.59 -2.41 18.67
N VAL A 119 2.59 -1.56 18.69
CA VAL A 119 1.47 -1.62 17.76
C VAL A 119 1.43 -0.33 16.93
N ALA A 120 1.53 -0.48 15.61
CA ALA A 120 1.26 0.59 14.66
C ALA A 120 -0.19 0.48 14.22
N LEU A 121 -1.01 1.50 14.54
CA LEU A 121 -2.41 1.59 14.15
C LEU A 121 -2.54 2.53 12.96
N ASN A 122 -3.12 2.04 11.87
CA ASN A 122 -3.51 2.84 10.72
C ASN A 122 -5.04 2.97 10.68
N ILE A 123 -5.53 4.22 10.65
CA ILE A 123 -6.95 4.52 10.60
C ILE A 123 -7.24 5.14 9.23
N GLY A 124 -7.58 4.28 8.27
CA GLY A 124 -8.09 4.63 6.95
C GLY A 124 -9.59 4.37 6.86
N GLY A 125 -10.15 4.11 5.68
CA GLY A 125 -11.53 3.66 5.52
C GLY A 125 -11.79 2.38 6.34
N ILE A 126 -10.88 1.42 6.24
CA ILE A 126 -10.76 0.28 7.15
C ILE A 126 -9.52 0.50 8.01
N SER A 127 -9.66 0.29 9.32
CA SER A 127 -8.54 0.35 10.25
C SER A 127 -7.79 -0.97 10.28
N ASN A 128 -6.46 -0.90 10.27
CA ASN A 128 -5.61 -2.06 10.46
C ASN A 128 -4.54 -1.81 11.52
N ALA A 129 -4.13 -2.88 12.18
CA ALA A 129 -3.10 -2.86 13.19
C ALA A 129 -1.92 -3.75 12.78
N THR A 130 -0.71 -3.28 13.03
CA THR A 130 0.52 -4.05 12.90
C THR A 130 1.14 -4.20 14.28
N SER A 131 1.17 -5.42 14.80
CA SER A 131 1.87 -5.76 16.04
C SER A 131 3.28 -6.23 15.72
N ILE A 132 4.25 -5.66 16.39
CA ILE A 132 5.68 -5.95 16.22
C ILE A 132 6.22 -6.34 17.59
N SER A 133 6.68 -7.59 17.74
CA SER A 133 7.26 -8.10 18.96
C SER A 133 8.73 -8.45 18.72
N ARG A 134 9.58 -8.30 19.74
CA ARG A 134 10.92 -8.90 19.70
C ARG A 134 10.81 -10.41 19.84
N LEU A 135 11.55 -11.14 19.00
CA LEU A 135 11.70 -12.57 19.16
C LEU A 135 12.73 -12.84 20.25
N TYR A 136 12.32 -13.55 21.27
CA TYR A 136 13.26 -14.16 22.23
C TYR A 136 13.64 -15.56 21.70
N PRO A 137 14.84 -16.08 22.02
CA PRO A 137 15.31 -17.38 21.50
C PRO A 137 14.37 -18.57 21.75
N MET A 138 13.43 -18.44 22.68
CA MET A 138 12.44 -19.49 23.01
C MET A 138 11.13 -19.41 22.21
N ASP A 139 10.92 -18.33 21.45
CA ASP A 139 9.67 -18.09 20.71
C ASP A 139 9.75 -18.48 19.22
N VAL A 140 10.87 -19.08 18.80
CA VAL A 140 11.14 -19.42 17.40
C VAL A 140 10.60 -20.82 17.13
N GLU A 141 9.32 -20.90 16.76
CA GLU A 141 8.69 -22.18 16.40
C GLU A 141 8.88 -22.57 14.93
N ASP A 142 9.11 -21.60 13.98
CA ASP A 142 9.18 -21.89 12.56
C ASP A 142 10.24 -21.08 11.79
N ASP A 143 10.99 -21.79 10.94
CA ASP A 143 12.04 -21.26 10.03
C ASP A 143 11.49 -20.31 8.93
N VAL A 144 10.17 -20.30 8.72
CA VAL A 144 9.49 -19.51 7.69
C VAL A 144 9.36 -18.03 8.09
N ASP A 145 9.03 -17.77 9.34
CA ASP A 145 8.89 -16.41 9.86
C ASP A 145 10.24 -15.69 9.94
N LEU A 146 11.30 -16.41 10.27
CA LEU A 146 12.67 -15.89 10.29
C LEU A 146 13.17 -15.46 8.91
N LYS A 147 12.80 -16.21 7.85
CA LYS A 147 13.19 -15.91 6.46
C LYS A 147 12.40 -14.72 5.88
N ARG A 148 11.14 -14.58 6.30
CA ARG A 148 10.22 -13.56 5.76
C ARG A 148 10.39 -12.19 6.44
N TYR A 149 10.63 -12.17 7.75
CA TYR A 149 10.57 -10.94 8.55
C TYR A 149 11.88 -10.56 9.26
N GLY A 150 12.92 -11.39 9.15
CA GLY A 150 14.22 -11.21 9.80
C GLY A 150 14.26 -11.80 11.20
N LYS A 151 15.50 -12.06 11.68
CA LYS A 151 15.78 -12.92 12.84
C LYS A 151 15.35 -12.38 14.20
N ASP A 152 14.92 -11.11 14.28
CA ASP A 152 14.80 -10.43 15.58
C ASP A 152 13.39 -10.01 15.96
N TYR A 153 12.38 -10.20 15.05
CA TYR A 153 11.03 -9.68 15.27
C TYR A 153 9.96 -10.61 14.73
N LYS A 154 8.86 -10.74 15.47
CA LYS A 154 7.61 -11.32 15.02
C LYS A 154 6.69 -10.19 14.57
N LEU A 155 6.10 -10.35 13.39
CA LEU A 155 5.23 -9.38 12.76
C LEU A 155 3.85 -10.00 12.53
N PHE A 156 2.82 -9.37 13.07
CA PHE A 156 1.43 -9.74 12.83
C PHE A 156 0.65 -8.51 12.40
N ALA A 157 -0.17 -8.63 11.38
CA ALA A 157 -1.00 -7.52 10.90
C ALA A 157 -2.34 -8.01 10.40
N GLU A 158 -3.40 -7.28 10.77
CA GLU A 158 -4.77 -7.59 10.35
C GLU A 158 -5.63 -6.33 10.28
N ASP A 159 -6.72 -6.43 9.53
CA ASP A 159 -7.79 -5.45 9.55
C ASP A 159 -8.62 -5.66 10.82
N ILE A 160 -8.82 -4.59 11.60
CA ILE A 160 -9.46 -4.63 12.92
C ILE A 160 -10.89 -4.07 12.94
N GLY A 161 -11.30 -3.43 11.85
CA GLY A 161 -12.67 -2.92 11.73
C GLY A 161 -12.78 -1.63 10.93
N PRO A 162 -13.97 -1.01 10.92
CA PRO A 162 -14.18 0.27 10.26
C PRO A 162 -13.29 1.34 10.87
N GLY A 163 -12.72 2.17 10.00
CA GLY A 163 -12.00 3.37 10.38
C GLY A 163 -12.85 4.62 10.17
N ASN A 164 -12.34 5.56 9.37
CA ASN A 164 -13.03 6.81 9.07
C ASN A 164 -14.21 6.68 8.09
N CYS A 165 -14.42 5.51 7.47
CA CYS A 165 -15.56 5.31 6.56
C CYS A 165 -16.92 5.53 7.21
N LEU A 166 -17.03 5.49 8.55
CA LEU A 166 -18.24 5.81 9.30
C LEU A 166 -18.38 7.31 9.60
N ILE A 167 -17.35 8.10 9.32
CA ILE A 167 -17.33 9.55 9.58
C ILE A 167 -17.65 10.32 8.29
N ASP A 168 -17.38 9.69 7.14
CA ASP A 168 -17.52 10.28 5.81
C ASP A 168 -18.95 10.12 5.23
N GLU A 169 -19.88 9.49 5.97
CA GLU A 169 -21.31 9.43 5.67
C GLU A 169 -22.07 10.59 6.35
#